data_a37093d69a2c430f8e3328a4a52454e5
#
_entry.id   a37093d69a2c430f8e3328a4a52454e5
#
_cell.length_a   1.000
_cell.length_b   1.000
_cell.length_c   1.000
_cell.angle_alpha   90.00
_cell.angle_beta   90.00
_cell.angle_gamma   90.00
#
_symmetry.space_group_name_H-M   'P 1'
#
loop_
_entity.id
_entity.type
_entity.pdbx_description
1 polymer ?
#
loop_
_entity_poly.entity_id
_entity_poly.type
_entity_poly.pdbx_seq_one_letter_code
_entity_poly.pdbx_strand_id
1 'polypeptide(L)'
;MIIHDTYAIFWREMKRYRKSKSGVIIRLIQPAIWIVVMGNIFAGTQPLIQSVGFDGEYIEFMAPGVLILTAIFTSIFGGVNTLWDRRYGFMNKALTSPISRSSIALGKMLAISMIAAFQSSLILGMALALGVSMPHLWMIAPIMGIVILFSIGFSGISVMVAAAAKSQETFWGIINFLGMPLFLLSPALFPLELMPDWLASVAAFNPVSYTHLTLPTILLV
;
A
#
# COMPACT_ATOMS: atom_id res chain seq x y z
N MET A 1 3.35 30.09 -2.77
CA MET A 1 3.20 29.74 -1.34
C MET A 1 2.80 28.27 -1.17
N ILE A 2 1.58 27.83 -1.54
CA ILE A 2 1.12 26.45 -1.25
C ILE A 2 2.09 25.35 -1.73
N ILE A 3 2.58 25.42 -2.97
CA ILE A 3 3.47 24.38 -3.55
C ILE A 3 4.81 24.32 -2.80
N HIS A 4 5.41 25.47 -2.50
CA HIS A 4 6.67 25.54 -1.78
C HIS A 4 6.54 24.98 -0.35
N ASP A 5 5.46 25.32 0.34
CA ASP A 5 5.20 24.87 1.71
C ASP A 5 4.92 23.34 1.74
N THR A 6 4.14 22.85 0.76
CA THR A 6 3.89 21.41 0.57
C THR A 6 5.20 20.66 0.34
N TYR A 7 6.09 21.19 -0.51
CA TYR A 7 7.38 20.59 -0.77
C TYR A 7 8.28 20.57 0.47
N ALA A 8 8.28 21.62 1.29
CA ALA A 8 9.06 21.67 2.52
C ALA A 8 8.62 20.57 3.52
N ILE A 9 7.30 20.37 3.69
CA ILE A 9 6.77 19.30 4.54
C ILE A 9 7.10 17.93 3.94
N PHE A 10 6.88 17.74 2.64
CA PHE A 10 7.24 16.50 1.92
C PHE A 10 8.72 16.15 2.13
N TRP A 11 9.61 17.10 1.91
CA TRP A 11 11.06 16.87 2.05
C TRP A 11 11.47 16.51 3.48
N ARG A 12 10.85 17.14 4.48
CA ARG A 12 11.05 16.80 5.88
C ARG A 12 10.68 15.34 6.17
N GLU A 13 9.51 14.89 5.70
CA GLU A 13 9.07 13.51 5.90
C GLU A 13 10.00 12.51 5.20
N MET A 14 10.43 12.81 3.98
CA MET A 14 11.39 11.98 3.24
C MET A 14 12.74 11.90 3.94
N LYS A 15 13.24 13.02 4.47
CA LYS A 15 14.48 13.04 5.25
C LYS A 15 14.36 12.20 6.53
N ARG A 16 13.22 12.25 7.21
CA ARG A 16 12.94 11.42 8.38
C ARG A 16 12.93 9.94 8.02
N TYR A 17 12.24 9.58 6.93
CA TYR A 17 12.20 8.20 6.43
C TYR A 17 13.59 7.65 6.12
N ARG A 18 14.41 8.39 5.38
CA ARG A 18 15.79 7.99 5.05
C ARG A 18 16.69 7.79 6.27
N LYS A 19 16.48 8.53 7.36
CA LYS A 19 17.23 8.38 8.61
C LYS A 19 16.83 7.12 9.40
N SER A 20 15.63 6.60 9.21
CA SER A 20 15.11 5.42 9.92
C SER A 20 15.43 4.14 9.15
N LYS A 21 16.72 3.78 9.04
CA LYS A 21 17.16 2.58 8.29
C LYS A 21 16.46 1.30 8.77
N SER A 22 16.41 1.08 10.09
CA SER A 22 15.71 -0.07 10.68
C SER A 22 14.23 -0.09 10.35
N GLY A 23 13.55 1.05 10.38
CA GLY A 23 12.14 1.15 10.01
C GLY A 23 11.86 0.82 8.54
N VAL A 24 12.78 1.16 7.64
CA VAL A 24 12.68 0.79 6.22
C VAL A 24 12.79 -0.72 6.06
N ILE A 25 13.80 -1.33 6.68
CA ILE A 25 14.05 -2.78 6.59
C ILE A 25 12.87 -3.58 7.16
N ILE A 26 12.39 -3.23 8.35
CA ILE A 26 11.27 -3.94 9.00
C ILE A 26 10.01 -3.90 8.14
N ARG A 27 9.71 -2.77 7.50
CA ARG A 27 8.54 -2.64 6.62
C ARG A 27 8.64 -3.43 5.32
N LEU A 28 9.84 -3.77 4.88
CA LEU A 28 10.07 -4.61 3.70
C LEU A 28 10.02 -6.10 4.04
N ILE A 29 10.38 -6.47 5.27
CA ILE A 29 10.41 -7.87 5.70
C ILE A 29 9.01 -8.49 5.60
N GLN A 30 7.98 -7.81 6.05
CA GLN A 30 6.61 -8.34 6.06
C GLN A 30 6.11 -8.73 4.66
N PRO A 31 6.07 -7.83 3.65
CA PRO A 31 5.65 -8.21 2.30
C PRO A 31 6.62 -9.19 1.63
N ALA A 32 7.91 -9.15 1.96
CA ALA A 32 8.88 -10.13 1.47
C ALA A 32 8.57 -11.54 1.99
N ILE A 33 8.25 -11.66 3.28
CA ILE A 33 7.82 -12.94 3.87
C ILE A 33 6.54 -13.42 3.17
N TRP A 34 5.57 -12.54 2.91
CA TRP A 34 4.34 -12.91 2.22
C TRP A 34 4.63 -13.51 0.83
N ILE A 35 5.44 -12.87 0.02
CA ILE A 35 5.79 -13.38 -1.31
C ILE A 35 6.53 -14.71 -1.21
N VAL A 36 7.58 -14.78 -0.38
CA VAL A 36 8.41 -15.99 -0.32
C VAL A 36 7.68 -17.14 0.36
N VAL A 37 7.07 -16.90 1.52
CA VAL A 37 6.45 -17.98 2.30
C VAL A 37 5.14 -18.43 1.66
N MET A 38 4.24 -17.50 1.34
CA MET A 38 2.96 -17.85 0.71
C MET A 38 3.15 -18.39 -0.70
N GLY A 39 4.04 -17.78 -1.50
CA GLY A 39 4.38 -18.30 -2.82
C GLY A 39 4.82 -19.76 -2.79
N ASN A 40 5.64 -20.15 -1.82
CA ASN A 40 6.10 -21.54 -1.68
C ASN A 40 5.05 -22.46 -1.04
N ILE A 41 4.30 -22.01 -0.04
CA ILE A 41 3.23 -22.82 0.58
C ILE A 41 2.18 -23.19 -0.47
N PHE A 42 1.79 -22.24 -1.29
CA PHE A 42 0.74 -22.44 -2.30
C PHE A 42 1.27 -22.89 -3.68
N ALA A 43 2.57 -23.08 -3.84
CA ALA A 43 3.12 -23.69 -5.07
C ALA A 43 2.52 -25.07 -5.39
N GLY A 44 2.14 -25.83 -4.36
CA GLY A 44 1.46 -27.13 -4.53
C GLY A 44 -0.04 -27.03 -4.89
N THR A 45 -0.63 -25.85 -4.88
CA THR A 45 -2.06 -25.63 -5.21
C THR A 45 -2.28 -25.21 -6.67
N GLN A 46 -1.28 -25.40 -7.52
CA GLN A 46 -1.32 -25.07 -8.94
C GLN A 46 -2.56 -25.63 -9.68
N PRO A 47 -3.00 -26.90 -9.45
CA PRO A 47 -4.23 -27.40 -10.07
C PRO A 47 -5.49 -26.59 -9.70
N LEU A 48 -5.52 -26.03 -8.50
CA LEU A 48 -6.65 -25.22 -8.03
C LEU A 48 -6.71 -23.87 -8.77
N ILE A 49 -5.56 -23.27 -9.05
CA ILE A 49 -5.46 -21.97 -9.74
C ILE A 49 -5.73 -22.15 -11.24
N GLN A 50 -5.28 -23.26 -11.81
CA GLN A 50 -5.61 -23.62 -13.19
C GLN A 50 -7.12 -23.85 -13.38
N SER A 51 -7.83 -24.33 -12.35
CA SER A 51 -9.29 -24.52 -12.41
C SER A 51 -10.06 -23.21 -12.50
N VAL A 52 -9.46 -22.09 -12.09
CA VAL A 52 -10.04 -20.73 -12.24
C VAL A 52 -9.49 -19.97 -13.45
N GLY A 53 -8.78 -20.67 -14.37
CA GLY A 53 -8.36 -20.14 -15.67
C GLY A 53 -7.03 -19.37 -15.66
N PHE A 54 -6.19 -19.56 -14.64
CA PHE A 54 -4.85 -18.98 -14.61
C PHE A 54 -3.77 -20.05 -14.87
N ASP A 55 -3.09 -19.95 -16.01
CA ASP A 55 -2.08 -20.93 -16.45
C ASP A 55 -0.67 -20.71 -15.89
N GLY A 56 -0.45 -19.64 -15.09
CA GLY A 56 0.83 -19.28 -14.49
C GLY A 56 1.09 -19.92 -13.13
N GLU A 57 2.25 -19.64 -12.56
CA GLU A 57 2.57 -20.03 -11.19
C GLU A 57 1.79 -19.18 -10.17
N TYR A 58 1.51 -19.74 -8.97
CA TYR A 58 0.80 -19.01 -7.90
C TYR A 58 1.48 -17.69 -7.54
N ILE A 59 2.80 -17.62 -7.58
CA ILE A 59 3.55 -16.40 -7.28
C ILE A 59 3.24 -15.28 -8.29
N GLU A 60 3.00 -15.62 -9.55
CA GLU A 60 2.62 -14.66 -10.61
C GLU A 60 1.21 -14.11 -10.36
N PHE A 61 0.29 -14.97 -9.90
CA PHE A 61 -1.05 -14.58 -9.49
C PHE A 61 -1.02 -13.65 -8.26
N MET A 62 -0.22 -13.99 -7.26
CA MET A 62 -0.19 -13.28 -5.98
C MET A 62 0.59 -11.96 -6.02
N ALA A 63 1.65 -11.87 -6.84
CA ALA A 63 2.58 -10.72 -6.83
C ALA A 63 1.89 -9.35 -7.03
N PRO A 64 0.98 -9.16 -7.98
CA PRO A 64 0.24 -7.90 -8.15
C PRO A 64 -0.57 -7.52 -6.90
N GLY A 65 -1.21 -8.52 -6.28
CA GLY A 65 -1.97 -8.32 -5.05
C GLY A 65 -1.11 -7.86 -3.88
N VAL A 66 0.04 -8.50 -3.67
CA VAL A 66 0.98 -8.11 -2.60
C VAL A 66 1.54 -6.70 -2.83
N LEU A 67 1.78 -6.30 -4.09
CA LEU A 67 2.18 -4.93 -4.43
C LEU A 67 1.16 -3.90 -3.95
N ILE A 68 -0.11 -4.10 -4.32
CA ILE A 68 -1.19 -3.18 -3.96
C ILE A 68 -1.44 -3.20 -2.45
N LEU A 69 -1.46 -4.38 -1.82
CA LEU A 69 -1.60 -4.48 -0.36
C LEU A 69 -0.46 -3.76 0.36
N THR A 70 0.78 -3.88 -0.11
CA THR A 70 1.93 -3.15 0.44
C THR A 70 1.72 -1.64 0.35
N ALA A 71 1.24 -1.15 -0.81
CA ALA A 71 0.95 0.26 -1.01
C ALA A 71 -0.16 0.76 -0.07
N ILE A 72 -1.26 0.02 0.05
CA ILE A 72 -2.39 0.35 0.91
C ILE A 72 -1.97 0.37 2.38
N PHE A 73 -1.33 -0.69 2.87
CA PHE A 73 -0.90 -0.76 4.27
C PHE A 73 0.14 0.31 4.61
N THR A 74 1.11 0.55 3.74
CA THR A 74 2.06 1.64 3.94
C THR A 74 1.36 2.99 4.03
N SER A 75 0.35 3.21 3.21
CA SER A 75 -0.41 4.46 3.16
C SER A 75 -1.32 4.61 4.38
N ILE A 76 -2.06 3.56 4.74
CA ILE A 76 -2.98 3.59 5.90
C ILE A 76 -2.19 3.77 7.21
N PHE A 77 -1.09 3.06 7.40
CA PHE A 77 -0.28 3.18 8.61
C PHE A 77 0.61 4.44 8.62
N GLY A 78 0.83 5.06 7.47
CA GLY A 78 1.68 6.24 7.34
C GLY A 78 1.22 7.45 8.16
N GLY A 79 -0.09 7.59 8.40
CA GLY A 79 -0.66 8.68 9.18
C GLY A 79 -0.22 8.72 10.65
N VAL A 80 0.27 7.62 11.22
CA VAL A 80 0.79 7.58 12.59
C VAL A 80 1.85 8.65 12.84
N ASN A 81 2.61 9.01 11.83
CA ASN A 81 3.61 10.08 11.92
C ASN A 81 2.99 11.44 12.24
N THR A 82 1.73 11.67 11.89
CA THR A 82 1.00 12.90 12.24
C THR A 82 0.67 12.95 13.74
N LEU A 83 0.38 11.81 14.35
CA LEU A 83 0.19 11.70 15.81
C LEU A 83 1.50 11.99 16.56
N TRP A 84 2.60 11.43 16.09
CA TRP A 84 3.92 11.73 16.67
C TRP A 84 4.28 13.21 16.54
N ASP A 85 4.01 13.83 15.40
CA ASP A 85 4.23 15.27 15.20
C ASP A 85 3.40 16.13 16.15
N ARG A 86 2.17 15.69 16.49
CA ARG A 86 1.34 16.35 17.51
C ARG A 86 1.95 16.17 18.90
N ARG A 87 2.34 14.94 19.25
CA ARG A 87 2.86 14.61 20.59
C ARG A 87 4.20 15.31 20.87
N TYR A 88 5.06 15.44 19.86
CA TYR A 88 6.35 16.11 20.00
C TYR A 88 6.31 17.62 19.72
N GLY A 89 5.13 18.20 19.57
CA GLY A 89 4.93 19.64 19.41
C GLY A 89 5.32 20.21 18.04
N PHE A 90 5.75 19.39 17.09
CA PHE A 90 6.03 19.86 15.73
C PHE A 90 4.76 20.43 15.07
N MET A 91 3.63 19.78 15.26
CA MET A 91 2.36 20.25 14.69
C MET A 91 2.01 21.66 15.18
N ASN A 92 2.23 21.95 16.45
CA ASN A 92 2.00 23.29 17.01
C ASN A 92 2.89 24.34 16.35
N LYS A 93 4.20 24.02 16.15
CA LYS A 93 5.13 24.91 15.44
C LYS A 93 4.73 25.12 13.98
N ALA A 94 4.26 24.08 13.30
CA ALA A 94 3.80 24.18 11.92
C ALA A 94 2.52 25.05 11.80
N LEU A 95 1.59 24.94 12.76
CA LEU A 95 0.34 25.68 12.76
C LEU A 95 0.51 27.16 13.18
N THR A 96 1.57 27.51 13.89
CA THR A 96 1.91 28.90 14.22
C THR A 96 2.76 29.58 13.17
N SER A 97 3.28 28.83 12.21
CA SER A 97 4.01 29.38 11.05
C SER A 97 3.04 29.81 9.93
N PRO A 98 3.44 30.69 8.99
CA PRO A 98 2.59 31.14 7.90
C PRO A 98 2.40 30.06 6.80
N ILE A 99 2.19 28.81 7.21
CA ILE A 99 1.99 27.66 6.32
C ILE A 99 0.50 27.27 6.33
N SER A 100 -0.09 27.02 5.17
CA SER A 100 -1.48 26.60 5.09
C SER A 100 -1.66 25.17 5.63
N ARG A 101 -2.79 24.92 6.31
CA ARG A 101 -3.14 23.57 6.81
C ARG A 101 -3.22 22.56 5.67
N SER A 102 -3.69 22.98 4.51
CA SER A 102 -3.74 22.14 3.30
C SER A 102 -2.35 21.74 2.84
N SER A 103 -1.36 22.64 2.89
CA SER A 103 0.04 22.34 2.54
C SER A 103 0.64 21.30 3.48
N ILE A 104 0.30 21.34 4.77
CA ILE A 104 0.77 20.34 5.74
C ILE A 104 0.17 18.96 5.40
N ALA A 105 -1.14 18.90 5.15
CA ALA A 105 -1.81 17.65 4.82
C ALA A 105 -1.27 17.07 3.49
N LEU A 106 -1.24 17.88 2.42
CA LEU A 106 -0.75 17.46 1.11
C LEU A 106 0.72 17.01 1.15
N GLY A 107 1.58 17.73 1.86
CA GLY A 107 2.99 17.36 1.99
C GLY A 107 3.18 16.00 2.67
N LYS A 108 2.36 15.71 3.70
CA LYS A 108 2.36 14.40 4.37
C LYS A 108 1.81 13.29 3.46
N MET A 109 0.69 13.53 2.79
CA MET A 109 0.09 12.59 1.85
C MET A 109 1.07 12.21 0.73
N LEU A 110 1.70 13.20 0.09
CA LEU A 110 2.68 12.98 -0.97
C LEU A 110 3.90 12.21 -0.46
N ALA A 111 4.39 12.50 0.75
CA ALA A 111 5.51 11.78 1.33
C ALA A 111 5.17 10.31 1.60
N ILE A 112 3.99 10.04 2.17
CA ILE A 112 3.53 8.67 2.43
C ILE A 112 3.37 7.92 1.09
N SER A 113 2.77 8.54 0.08
CA SER A 113 2.58 7.93 -1.24
C SER A 113 3.91 7.63 -1.94
N MET A 114 4.89 8.51 -1.84
CA MET A 114 6.23 8.28 -2.37
C MET A 114 6.94 7.12 -1.66
N ILE A 115 6.78 7.01 -0.33
CA ILE A 115 7.31 5.88 0.45
C ILE A 115 6.64 4.58 0.02
N ALA A 116 5.33 4.58 -0.17
CA ALA A 116 4.57 3.42 -0.63
C ALA A 116 5.03 2.99 -2.04
N ALA A 117 5.18 3.94 -2.96
CA ALA A 117 5.68 3.68 -4.31
C ALA A 117 7.09 3.09 -4.29
N PHE A 118 7.99 3.64 -3.45
CA PHE A 118 9.33 3.10 -3.28
C PHE A 118 9.31 1.66 -2.73
N GLN A 119 8.49 1.37 -1.72
CA GLN A 119 8.38 0.01 -1.17
C GLN A 119 7.77 -0.95 -2.19
N SER A 120 6.73 -0.56 -2.91
CA SER A 120 6.13 -1.37 -3.97
C SER A 120 7.13 -1.66 -5.10
N SER A 121 7.98 -0.70 -5.48
CA SER A 121 9.02 -0.94 -6.49
C SER A 121 10.08 -1.95 -6.02
N LEU A 122 10.42 -1.97 -4.75
CA LEU A 122 11.32 -2.98 -4.18
C LEU A 122 10.68 -4.38 -4.16
N ILE A 123 9.38 -4.45 -3.82
CA ILE A 123 8.63 -5.70 -3.85
C ILE A 123 8.49 -6.22 -5.28
N LEU A 124 8.23 -5.33 -6.25
CA LEU A 124 8.21 -5.68 -7.66
C LEU A 124 9.58 -6.24 -8.11
N GLY A 125 10.67 -5.58 -7.71
CA GLY A 125 12.03 -6.08 -7.99
C GLY A 125 12.28 -7.47 -7.39
N MET A 126 11.78 -7.73 -6.18
CA MET A 126 11.85 -9.07 -5.56
C MET A 126 11.02 -10.11 -6.32
N ALA A 127 9.80 -9.77 -6.72
CA ALA A 127 8.93 -10.66 -7.49
C ALA A 127 9.60 -11.07 -8.83
N LEU A 128 10.19 -10.10 -9.54
CA LEU A 128 10.96 -10.36 -10.75
C LEU A 128 12.20 -11.24 -10.49
N ALA A 129 12.89 -11.03 -9.37
CA ALA A 129 14.04 -11.86 -9.00
C ALA A 129 13.66 -13.30 -8.63
N LEU A 130 12.39 -13.52 -8.20
CA LEU A 130 11.84 -14.84 -7.90
C LEU A 130 11.23 -15.54 -9.13
N GLY A 131 11.35 -14.93 -10.32
CA GLY A 131 10.93 -15.56 -11.57
C GLY A 131 9.57 -15.12 -12.11
N VAL A 132 8.90 -14.16 -11.46
CA VAL A 132 7.66 -13.60 -12.01
C VAL A 132 7.95 -12.98 -13.38
N SER A 133 7.32 -13.49 -14.41
CA SER A 133 7.52 -13.04 -15.78
C SER A 133 6.78 -11.71 -16.01
N MET A 134 7.48 -10.76 -16.65
CA MET A 134 6.88 -9.52 -17.14
C MET A 134 7.03 -9.48 -18.65
N PRO A 135 5.93 -9.48 -19.42
CA PRO A 135 6.00 -9.45 -20.88
C PRO A 135 6.72 -8.22 -21.41
N HIS A 136 6.51 -7.06 -20.78
CA HIS A 136 7.08 -5.80 -21.24
C HIS A 136 7.43 -4.85 -20.10
N LEU A 137 8.63 -4.26 -20.12
CA LEU A 137 9.10 -3.30 -19.10
C LEU A 137 8.28 -2.01 -19.02
N TRP A 138 7.59 -1.59 -20.10
CA TRP A 138 6.75 -0.40 -20.09
C TRP A 138 5.53 -0.55 -19.16
N MET A 139 5.13 -1.77 -18.80
CA MET A 139 4.04 -2.04 -17.87
C MET A 139 4.32 -1.60 -16.44
N ILE A 140 5.59 -1.41 -16.08
CA ILE A 140 5.97 -0.86 -14.77
C ILE A 140 5.34 0.52 -14.55
N ALA A 141 5.27 1.35 -15.59
CA ALA A 141 4.74 2.71 -15.46
C ALA A 141 3.25 2.75 -15.08
N PRO A 142 2.31 2.06 -15.74
CA PRO A 142 0.91 2.02 -15.33
C PRO A 142 0.72 1.34 -13.96
N ILE A 143 1.46 0.28 -13.64
CA ILE A 143 1.40 -0.37 -12.33
C ILE A 143 1.77 0.63 -11.23
N MET A 144 2.89 1.33 -11.39
CA MET A 144 3.32 2.34 -10.43
C MET A 144 2.36 3.54 -10.37
N GLY A 145 1.73 3.89 -11.49
CA GLY A 145 0.67 4.90 -11.54
C GLY A 145 -0.53 4.53 -10.66
N ILE A 146 -1.01 3.29 -10.76
CA ILE A 146 -2.08 2.74 -9.92
C ILE A 146 -1.66 2.74 -8.44
N VAL A 147 -0.45 2.25 -8.14
CA VAL A 147 0.10 2.24 -6.78
C VAL A 147 0.11 3.65 -6.17
N ILE A 148 0.56 4.66 -6.91
CA ILE A 148 0.62 6.05 -6.45
C ILE A 148 -0.79 6.60 -6.22
N LEU A 149 -1.72 6.36 -7.14
CA LEU A 149 -3.10 6.83 -7.04
C LEU A 149 -3.78 6.28 -5.79
N PHE A 150 -3.70 4.96 -5.56
CA PHE A 150 -4.22 4.32 -4.35
C PHE A 150 -3.55 4.86 -3.09
N SER A 151 -2.23 5.01 -3.13
CA SER A 151 -1.47 5.52 -2.00
C SER A 151 -1.87 6.95 -1.61
N ILE A 152 -2.17 7.82 -2.57
CA ILE A 152 -2.67 9.17 -2.31
C ILE A 152 -4.02 9.10 -1.60
N GLY A 153 -4.97 8.29 -2.10
CA GLY A 153 -6.28 8.13 -1.49
C GLY A 153 -6.21 7.62 -0.04
N PHE A 154 -5.53 6.49 0.17
CA PHE A 154 -5.41 5.89 1.50
C PHE A 154 -4.54 6.72 2.48
N SER A 155 -3.52 7.41 2.01
CA SER A 155 -2.76 8.35 2.85
C SER A 155 -3.60 9.53 3.29
N GLY A 156 -4.52 10.02 2.43
CA GLY A 156 -5.49 11.05 2.78
C GLY A 156 -6.39 10.61 3.93
N ILE A 157 -6.99 9.41 3.83
CA ILE A 157 -7.79 8.81 4.91
C ILE A 157 -6.96 8.69 6.19
N SER A 158 -5.75 8.18 6.09
CA SER A 158 -4.86 7.97 7.23
C SER A 158 -4.47 9.28 7.94
N VAL A 159 -4.14 10.32 7.18
CA VAL A 159 -3.81 11.65 7.72
C VAL A 159 -5.05 12.28 8.37
N MET A 160 -6.23 12.12 7.77
CA MET A 160 -7.50 12.60 8.32
C MET A 160 -7.83 11.91 9.65
N VAL A 161 -7.75 10.57 9.70
CA VAL A 161 -7.95 9.80 10.94
C VAL A 161 -6.95 10.22 12.01
N ALA A 162 -5.66 10.39 11.65
CA ALA A 162 -4.62 10.83 12.56
C ALA A 162 -4.84 12.26 13.08
N ALA A 163 -5.43 13.14 12.27
CA ALA A 163 -5.80 14.49 12.70
C ALA A 163 -6.98 14.49 13.69
N ALA A 164 -7.95 13.60 13.49
CA ALA A 164 -9.15 13.48 14.32
C ALA A 164 -8.92 12.64 15.59
N ALA A 165 -8.03 11.67 15.58
CA ALA A 165 -7.78 10.76 16.69
C ALA A 165 -7.25 11.48 17.92
N LYS A 166 -7.87 11.23 19.10
CA LYS A 166 -7.45 11.80 20.39
C LYS A 166 -6.24 11.08 20.98
N SER A 167 -6.09 9.78 20.69
CA SER A 167 -4.99 8.95 21.20
C SER A 167 -4.42 8.05 20.08
N GLN A 168 -3.25 7.48 20.33
CA GLN A 168 -2.69 6.47 19.44
C GLN A 168 -3.56 5.20 19.38
N GLU A 169 -4.12 4.81 20.50
CA GLU A 169 -5.02 3.64 20.59
C GLU A 169 -6.24 3.81 19.69
N THR A 170 -6.87 5.00 19.75
CA THR A 170 -8.00 5.33 18.87
C THR A 170 -7.60 5.28 17.39
N PHE A 171 -6.43 5.79 17.04
CA PHE A 171 -5.92 5.71 15.67
C PHE A 171 -5.73 4.26 15.24
N TRP A 172 -5.01 3.46 16.04
CA TRP A 172 -4.77 2.05 15.70
C TRP A 172 -6.05 1.24 15.64
N GLY A 173 -7.02 1.51 16.53
CA GLY A 173 -8.34 0.87 16.48
C GLY A 173 -9.06 1.13 15.15
N ILE A 174 -9.15 2.39 14.74
CA ILE A 174 -9.81 2.78 13.47
C ILE A 174 -9.05 2.19 12.27
N ILE A 175 -7.73 2.33 12.25
CA ILE A 175 -6.92 1.87 11.11
C ILE A 175 -6.94 0.34 10.96
N ASN A 176 -6.91 -0.41 12.07
CA ASN A 176 -7.05 -1.87 11.98
C ASN A 176 -8.47 -2.29 11.59
N PHE A 177 -9.50 -1.59 12.10
CA PHE A 177 -10.88 -1.83 11.68
C PHE A 177 -11.10 -1.61 10.17
N LEU A 178 -10.43 -0.62 9.58
CA LEU A 178 -10.47 -0.39 8.14
C LEU A 178 -9.55 -1.35 7.36
N GLY A 179 -8.36 -1.61 7.87
CA GLY A 179 -7.34 -2.39 7.17
C GLY A 179 -7.60 -3.89 7.14
N MET A 180 -8.14 -4.46 8.24
CA MET A 180 -8.42 -5.90 8.33
C MET A 180 -9.42 -6.39 7.25
N PRO A 181 -10.59 -5.75 7.07
CA PRO A 181 -11.49 -6.14 5.99
C PRO A 181 -10.86 -5.98 4.60
N LEU A 182 -10.12 -4.91 4.35
CA LEU A 182 -9.43 -4.71 3.08
C LEU A 182 -8.43 -5.83 2.77
N PHE A 183 -7.78 -6.37 3.80
CA PHE A 183 -6.85 -7.48 3.67
C PHE A 183 -7.57 -8.82 3.48
N LEU A 184 -8.50 -9.16 4.37
CA LEU A 184 -9.18 -10.46 4.37
C LEU A 184 -10.10 -10.65 3.15
N LEU A 185 -10.71 -9.56 2.67
CA LEU A 185 -11.58 -9.56 1.49
C LEU A 185 -10.82 -9.28 0.19
N SER A 186 -9.49 -9.32 0.23
CA SER A 186 -8.68 -9.07 -0.94
C SER A 186 -8.53 -10.34 -1.78
N PRO A 187 -8.86 -10.31 -3.08
CA PRO A 187 -8.59 -11.40 -4.00
C PRO A 187 -7.08 -11.60 -4.27
N ALA A 188 -6.24 -10.77 -3.67
CA ALA A 188 -4.79 -10.90 -3.76
C ALA A 188 -4.24 -12.22 -3.19
N LEU A 189 -4.98 -12.84 -2.25
CA LEU A 189 -4.58 -14.09 -1.61
C LEU A 189 -5.36 -15.29 -2.16
N PHE A 190 -6.65 -15.10 -2.47
CA PHE A 190 -7.51 -16.18 -2.96
C PHE A 190 -8.35 -15.67 -4.13
N PRO A 191 -8.45 -16.43 -5.24
CA PRO A 191 -9.33 -16.10 -6.34
C PRO A 191 -10.78 -15.90 -5.89
N LEU A 192 -11.48 -14.93 -6.48
CA LEU A 192 -12.88 -14.63 -6.15
C LEU A 192 -13.80 -15.83 -6.42
N GLU A 193 -13.47 -16.63 -7.40
CA GLU A 193 -14.20 -17.83 -7.85
C GLU A 193 -14.21 -18.94 -6.78
N LEU A 194 -13.25 -18.91 -5.86
CA LEU A 194 -13.16 -19.88 -4.74
C LEU A 194 -13.84 -19.37 -3.48
N MET A 195 -14.34 -18.14 -3.48
CA MET A 195 -15.03 -17.56 -2.33
C MET A 195 -16.52 -17.93 -2.35
N PRO A 196 -17.16 -18.15 -1.18
CA PRO A 196 -18.62 -18.24 -1.09
C PRO A 196 -19.28 -16.98 -1.66
N ASP A 197 -20.47 -17.11 -2.31
CA ASP A 197 -21.16 -16.03 -3.02
C ASP A 197 -21.34 -14.74 -2.21
N TRP A 198 -21.68 -14.87 -0.94
CA TRP A 198 -21.81 -13.71 -0.05
C TRP A 198 -20.49 -12.99 0.18
N LEU A 199 -19.38 -13.73 0.27
CA LEU A 199 -18.05 -13.19 0.47
C LEU A 199 -17.52 -12.55 -0.82
N ALA A 200 -17.72 -13.20 -1.96
CA ALA A 200 -17.37 -12.68 -3.28
C ALA A 200 -18.10 -11.37 -3.56
N SER A 201 -19.39 -11.27 -3.21
CA SER A 201 -20.18 -10.04 -3.35
C SER A 201 -19.62 -8.89 -2.51
N VAL A 202 -19.17 -9.15 -1.30
CA VAL A 202 -18.53 -8.12 -0.43
C VAL A 202 -17.13 -7.79 -0.94
N ALA A 203 -16.36 -8.79 -1.36
CA ALA A 203 -15.02 -8.61 -1.92
C ALA A 203 -15.04 -7.78 -3.22
N ALA A 204 -16.11 -7.84 -3.99
CA ALA A 204 -16.29 -7.01 -5.20
C ALA A 204 -16.29 -5.51 -4.91
N PHE A 205 -16.70 -5.07 -3.72
CA PHE A 205 -16.62 -3.66 -3.30
C PHE A 205 -15.22 -3.26 -2.81
N ASN A 206 -14.31 -4.21 -2.63
CA ASN A 206 -12.96 -3.91 -2.19
C ASN A 206 -12.17 -3.25 -3.34
N PRO A 207 -11.58 -2.07 -3.15
CA PRO A 207 -10.80 -1.41 -4.19
C PRO A 207 -9.60 -2.25 -4.66
N VAL A 208 -9.11 -3.17 -3.83
CA VAL A 208 -8.03 -4.11 -4.21
C VAL A 208 -8.51 -5.09 -5.29
N SER A 209 -9.79 -5.47 -5.28
CA SER A 209 -10.35 -6.41 -6.27
C SER A 209 -10.26 -5.85 -7.68
N TYR A 210 -10.57 -4.57 -7.87
CA TYR A 210 -10.48 -3.93 -9.18
C TYR A 210 -9.03 -3.89 -9.69
N THR A 211 -8.09 -3.60 -8.82
CA THR A 211 -6.67 -3.55 -9.22
C THR A 211 -6.10 -4.92 -9.49
N HIS A 212 -6.52 -5.93 -8.72
CA HIS A 212 -6.10 -7.31 -8.96
C HIS A 212 -6.65 -7.87 -10.26
N LEU A 213 -7.85 -7.49 -10.67
CA LEU A 213 -8.44 -7.87 -11.96
C LEU A 213 -7.80 -7.12 -13.14
N THR A 214 -7.43 -5.85 -12.94
CA THR A 214 -6.84 -5.02 -14.01
C THR A 214 -5.34 -5.25 -14.19
N LEU A 215 -4.58 -5.54 -13.14
CA LEU A 215 -3.14 -5.77 -13.24
C LEU A 215 -2.79 -7.04 -14.03
N PRO A 216 -3.43 -8.20 -13.81
CA PRO A 216 -3.20 -9.39 -14.67
C PRO A 216 -3.59 -9.15 -16.13
N THR A 217 -4.71 -8.46 -16.39
CA THR A 217 -5.11 -8.12 -17.77
C THR A 217 -4.12 -7.16 -18.44
N ILE A 218 -3.51 -6.27 -17.69
CA ILE A 218 -2.42 -5.41 -18.19
C ILE A 218 -1.13 -6.22 -18.40
N LEU A 219 -0.89 -7.24 -17.57
CA LEU A 219 0.30 -8.08 -17.68
C LEU A 219 0.18 -9.17 -18.78
N LEU A 220 -1.04 -9.51 -19.19
CA LEU A 220 -1.31 -10.54 -20.21
C LEU A 220 -1.50 -9.98 -21.63
N VAL A 221 -1.54 -8.64 -21.81
CA VAL A 221 -1.57 -7.94 -23.11
C VAL A 221 -0.18 -7.46 -23.49
#